data_5084cdf8fa06dd5adf5acd3687fe4242
#
_entry.id   5084cdf8fa06dd5adf5acd3687fe4242
#
_cell.length_a   1.000
_cell.length_b   1.000
_cell.length_c   1.000
_cell.angle_alpha   90.00
_cell.angle_beta   90.00
_cell.angle_gamma   90.00
#
_symmetry.space_group_name_H-M   'P 1'
#
loop_
_entity.id
_entity.type
_entity.pdbx_description
1 polymer ?
#
loop_
_entity_poly.entity_id
_entity_poly.type
_entity_poly.pdbx_seq_one_letter_code
_entity_poly.pdbx_strand_id
1 'polypeptide(L)'
;RHWSGLDRATPMMTADMDELREALSVLVDASEPLDERYTQAIRRIKGLGKATATAILQVAHPDSCAVWNSTSEHGLKALDLWPSFERGSSAGEKYVFVNDVLVRLADAVDTDLWTLDTLWALLDDDLEPAPYRRMTGDGASPGVGEPATDITTRTESSGVARFGLERYLQEFLRDNWAQTEIGHEWTLYEEEGDPDAGFEYPVSVGYIDLLAHHKTEDRWLVVELKRGQTGDQTVGQVLRYMGAIRRELAEDGDTVEGLIIAHGSNDKLRYAAAEVPSIDLKLYDVEFNLRSATPIA
;
A
#
# COMPACT_ATOMS: atom_id res chain seq x y z
N ARG A 1 -3.83 9.86 16.85
CA ARG A 1 -2.96 8.94 16.09
C ARG A 1 -3.17 7.56 16.68
N HIS A 2 -3.91 6.71 16.01
CA HIS A 2 -3.99 5.29 16.35
C HIS A 2 -2.72 4.61 15.81
N TRP A 3 -1.94 4.02 16.70
CA TRP A 3 -0.86 3.11 16.33
C TRP A 3 -1.49 1.74 16.00
N SER A 4 -1.96 1.58 14.78
CA SER A 4 -2.47 0.29 14.28
C SER A 4 -1.36 -0.75 14.05
N GLY A 5 -0.09 -0.34 14.14
CA GLY A 5 1.07 -1.21 13.94
C GLY A 5 1.66 -1.85 15.19
N LEU A 6 1.05 -1.70 16.39
CA LEU A 6 1.63 -2.25 17.63
C LEU A 6 1.77 -3.78 17.60
N ASP A 7 0.80 -4.48 17.02
CA ASP A 7 0.84 -5.94 16.93
C ASP A 7 1.96 -6.43 15.98
N ARG A 8 2.27 -5.67 14.94
CA ARG A 8 3.38 -5.95 14.01
C ARG A 8 4.74 -5.63 14.63
N ALA A 9 4.80 -4.58 15.43
CA ALA A 9 6.02 -4.22 16.17
C ALA A 9 6.26 -5.14 17.37
N THR A 10 5.28 -5.94 17.81
CA THR A 10 5.43 -6.86 18.93
C THR A 10 6.64 -7.79 18.81
N PRO A 11 6.92 -8.44 17.64
CA PRO A 11 8.12 -9.26 17.50
C PRO A 11 9.41 -8.48 17.71
N MET A 12 9.49 -7.24 17.23
CA MET A 12 10.65 -6.36 17.46
C MET A 12 10.75 -5.95 18.93
N MET A 13 9.64 -5.63 19.58
CA MET A 13 9.60 -5.24 21.00
C MET A 13 9.92 -6.39 21.95
N THR A 14 9.73 -7.64 21.52
CA THR A 14 10.03 -8.86 22.26
C THR A 14 11.33 -9.53 21.82
N ALA A 15 12.06 -8.94 20.86
CA ALA A 15 13.36 -9.42 20.44
C ALA A 15 14.39 -9.36 21.58
N ASP A 16 15.41 -10.18 21.48
CA ASP A 16 16.56 -10.09 22.39
C ASP A 16 17.21 -8.70 22.28
N MET A 17 17.44 -8.06 23.41
CA MET A 17 17.92 -6.67 23.45
C MET A 17 19.33 -6.52 22.89
N ASP A 18 20.17 -7.54 22.97
CA ASP A 18 21.52 -7.46 22.42
C ASP A 18 21.48 -7.66 20.90
N GLU A 19 20.63 -8.56 20.42
CA GLU A 19 20.36 -8.74 18.99
C GLU A 19 19.75 -7.48 18.35
N LEU A 20 18.78 -6.84 19.03
CA LEU A 20 18.18 -5.58 18.57
C LEU A 20 19.23 -4.47 18.50
N ARG A 21 20.05 -4.29 19.55
CA ARG A 21 21.13 -3.27 19.55
C ARG A 21 22.12 -3.50 18.41
N GLU A 22 22.51 -4.73 18.18
CA GLU A 22 23.46 -5.07 17.11
C GLU A 22 22.86 -4.78 15.74
N ALA A 23 21.58 -5.17 15.48
CA ALA A 23 20.90 -4.89 14.23
C ALA A 23 20.74 -3.37 13.99
N LEU A 24 20.38 -2.61 15.03
CA LEU A 24 20.28 -1.16 14.93
C LEU A 24 21.66 -0.50 14.74
N SER A 25 22.71 -1.02 15.36
CA SER A 25 24.06 -0.54 15.14
C SER A 25 24.50 -0.73 13.70
N VAL A 26 24.21 -1.88 13.11
CA VAL A 26 24.45 -2.15 11.67
C VAL A 26 23.64 -1.18 10.81
N LEU A 27 22.34 -1.01 11.10
CA LEU A 27 21.46 -0.15 10.32
C LEU A 27 21.98 1.29 10.21
N VAL A 28 22.50 1.84 11.31
CA VAL A 28 22.94 3.25 11.36
C VAL A 28 24.42 3.45 11.03
N ASP A 29 25.18 2.40 10.79
CA ASP A 29 26.62 2.50 10.49
C ASP A 29 26.84 2.99 9.04
N ALA A 30 27.13 4.27 8.88
CA ALA A 30 27.37 4.88 7.57
C ALA A 30 28.67 4.44 6.89
N SER A 31 29.50 3.59 7.50
CA SER A 31 30.70 3.03 6.89
C SER A 31 30.39 1.93 5.86
N GLU A 32 29.21 1.32 5.94
CA GLU A 32 28.73 0.28 5.05
C GLU A 32 27.70 0.83 4.04
N PRO A 33 27.57 0.22 2.84
CA PRO A 33 26.58 0.60 1.84
C PRO A 33 25.15 0.55 2.41
N LEU A 34 24.30 1.52 2.03
CA LEU A 34 22.95 1.67 2.59
C LEU A 34 22.06 0.45 2.31
N ASP A 35 22.14 -0.11 1.11
CA ASP A 35 21.39 -1.29 0.69
C ASP A 35 21.77 -2.55 1.51
N GLU A 36 23.06 -2.73 1.76
CA GLU A 36 23.56 -3.88 2.52
C GLU A 36 23.15 -3.79 4.01
N ARG A 37 23.43 -2.67 4.67
CA ARG A 37 23.11 -2.48 6.10
C ARG A 37 21.61 -2.49 6.37
N TYR A 38 20.81 -1.92 5.46
CA TYR A 38 19.36 -1.95 5.57
C TYR A 38 18.82 -3.38 5.43
N THR A 39 19.21 -4.10 4.38
CA THR A 39 18.81 -5.50 4.17
C THR A 39 19.20 -6.38 5.35
N GLN A 40 20.42 -6.23 5.85
CA GLN A 40 20.91 -7.02 6.99
C GLN A 40 20.10 -6.77 8.27
N ALA A 41 19.80 -5.52 8.59
CA ALA A 41 19.05 -5.16 9.79
C ALA A 41 17.61 -5.69 9.75
N ILE A 42 16.91 -5.54 8.61
CA ILE A 42 15.53 -6.01 8.44
C ILE A 42 15.44 -7.54 8.51
N ARG A 43 16.37 -8.25 7.90
CA ARG A 43 16.44 -9.72 7.98
C ARG A 43 16.66 -10.25 9.40
N ARG A 44 17.42 -9.50 10.18
CA ARG A 44 17.80 -9.92 11.52
C ARG A 44 16.69 -9.76 12.54
N ILE A 45 15.90 -8.66 12.44
CA ILE A 45 14.86 -8.33 13.42
C ILE A 45 13.48 -8.46 12.79
N LYS A 46 12.78 -9.53 13.13
CA LYS A 46 11.38 -9.71 12.71
C LYS A 46 10.52 -8.57 13.28
N GLY A 47 9.73 -7.93 12.43
CA GLY A 47 8.89 -6.77 12.78
C GLY A 47 9.59 -5.41 12.66
N LEU A 48 10.86 -5.37 12.27
CA LEU A 48 11.52 -4.14 11.84
C LEU A 48 11.15 -3.86 10.38
N GLY A 49 9.92 -3.37 10.17
CA GLY A 49 9.42 -3.06 8.83
C GLY A 49 10.01 -1.77 8.25
N LYS A 50 9.76 -1.55 6.96
CA LYS A 50 10.32 -0.41 6.19
C LYS A 50 10.09 0.95 6.84
N ALA A 51 8.89 1.22 7.32
CA ALA A 51 8.56 2.50 7.95
C ALA A 51 9.38 2.77 9.23
N THR A 52 9.57 1.75 10.07
CA THR A 52 10.33 1.89 11.32
C THR A 52 11.83 2.00 11.03
N ALA A 53 12.37 1.14 10.16
CA ALA A 53 13.78 1.14 9.82
C ALA A 53 14.21 2.46 9.17
N THR A 54 13.42 2.97 8.23
CA THR A 54 13.73 4.24 7.54
C THR A 54 13.53 5.47 8.43
N ALA A 55 12.56 5.44 9.37
CA ALA A 55 12.44 6.49 10.38
C ALA A 55 13.67 6.55 11.31
N ILE A 56 14.20 5.38 11.71
CA ILE A 56 15.45 5.32 12.48
C ILE A 56 16.63 5.88 11.67
N LEU A 57 16.73 5.52 10.40
CA LEU A 57 17.74 6.04 9.48
C LEU A 57 17.63 7.55 9.30
N GLN A 58 16.45 8.12 9.18
CA GLN A 58 16.25 9.57 9.09
C GLN A 58 16.69 10.28 10.37
N VAL A 59 16.43 9.70 11.55
CA VAL A 59 16.93 10.26 12.80
C VAL A 59 18.47 10.24 12.88
N ALA A 60 19.08 9.14 12.41
CA ALA A 60 20.54 8.99 12.43
C ALA A 60 21.26 9.79 11.33
N HIS A 61 20.62 9.94 10.18
CA HIS A 61 21.18 10.56 8.96
C HIS A 61 20.17 11.50 8.30
N PRO A 62 19.79 12.62 8.95
CA PRO A 62 18.68 13.48 8.53
C PRO A 62 18.84 14.12 7.17
N ASP A 63 20.07 14.30 6.70
CA ASP A 63 20.38 14.97 5.43
C ASP A 63 20.45 13.99 4.25
N SER A 64 20.39 12.67 4.50
CA SER A 64 20.66 11.67 3.46
C SER A 64 19.70 10.48 3.46
N CYS A 65 18.92 10.28 4.51
CA CYS A 65 17.97 9.17 4.61
C CYS A 65 16.54 9.68 4.83
N ALA A 66 15.67 9.39 3.89
CA ALA A 66 14.25 9.74 3.93
C ALA A 66 13.40 8.60 4.51
N VAL A 67 12.22 8.92 5.06
CA VAL A 67 11.26 7.91 5.52
C VAL A 67 10.52 7.32 4.33
N TRP A 68 10.55 5.98 4.26
CA TRP A 68 9.74 5.20 3.37
C TRP A 68 8.57 4.55 4.13
N ASN A 69 7.40 5.15 4.04
CA ASN A 69 6.16 4.66 4.63
C ASN A 69 5.03 4.70 3.59
N SER A 70 3.83 4.25 3.96
CA SER A 70 2.67 4.26 3.06
C SER A 70 2.34 5.66 2.53
N THR A 71 2.55 6.69 3.33
CA THR A 71 2.26 8.09 2.99
C THR A 71 3.23 8.62 1.93
N SER A 72 4.54 8.40 2.11
CA SER A 72 5.54 8.78 1.10
C SER A 72 5.41 7.97 -0.19
N GLU A 73 5.07 6.69 -0.09
CA GLU A 73 4.74 5.83 -1.23
C GLU A 73 3.57 6.38 -2.03
N HIS A 74 2.48 6.70 -1.35
CA HIS A 74 1.29 7.26 -1.97
C HIS A 74 1.59 8.59 -2.67
N GLY A 75 2.33 9.48 -1.99
CA GLY A 75 2.74 10.75 -2.57
C GLY A 75 3.60 10.59 -3.83
N LEU A 76 4.60 9.72 -3.82
CA LEU A 76 5.42 9.44 -4.99
C LEU A 76 4.62 8.83 -6.15
N LYS A 77 3.68 7.92 -5.87
CA LYS A 77 2.77 7.34 -6.85
C LYS A 77 1.85 8.41 -7.47
N ALA A 78 1.27 9.28 -6.65
CA ALA A 78 0.40 10.37 -7.12
C ALA A 78 1.13 11.37 -8.02
N LEU A 79 2.43 11.58 -7.79
CA LEU A 79 3.29 12.43 -8.61
C LEU A 79 3.90 11.73 -9.83
N ASP A 80 3.60 10.44 -10.05
CA ASP A 80 4.22 9.59 -11.09
C ASP A 80 5.77 9.52 -10.96
N LEU A 81 6.25 9.55 -9.71
CA LEU A 81 7.68 9.48 -9.34
C LEU A 81 8.05 8.14 -8.71
N TRP A 82 7.12 7.19 -8.60
CA TRP A 82 7.41 5.90 -7.98
C TRP A 82 8.43 5.12 -8.81
N PRO A 83 9.55 4.68 -8.21
CA PRO A 83 10.57 3.95 -8.95
C PRO A 83 10.10 2.55 -9.35
N SER A 84 10.57 2.06 -10.50
CA SER A 84 10.41 0.66 -10.89
C SER A 84 11.59 -0.15 -10.37
N PHE A 85 11.30 -1.34 -9.85
CA PHE A 85 12.34 -2.25 -9.32
C PHE A 85 12.54 -3.44 -10.26
N GLU A 86 13.78 -3.93 -10.33
CA GLU A 86 14.06 -5.18 -11.01
C GLU A 86 13.52 -6.36 -10.18
N ARG A 87 13.11 -7.44 -10.87
CA ARG A 87 12.65 -8.66 -10.19
C ARG A 87 13.79 -9.23 -9.33
N GLY A 88 13.50 -9.49 -8.05
CA GLY A 88 14.48 -10.00 -7.10
C GLY A 88 15.35 -8.94 -6.43
N SER A 89 15.06 -7.64 -6.62
CA SER A 89 15.72 -6.59 -5.83
C SER A 89 15.49 -6.79 -4.35
N SER A 90 16.57 -6.71 -3.58
CA SER A 90 16.52 -6.74 -2.11
C SER A 90 15.77 -5.53 -1.53
N ALA A 91 15.32 -5.63 -0.29
CA ALA A 91 14.68 -4.52 0.39
C ALA A 91 15.59 -3.28 0.47
N GLY A 92 16.90 -3.47 0.65
CA GLY A 92 17.88 -2.39 0.67
C GLY A 92 18.04 -1.72 -0.69
N GLU A 93 18.15 -2.50 -1.78
CA GLU A 93 18.19 -1.93 -3.13
C GLU A 93 16.93 -1.12 -3.44
N LYS A 94 15.75 -1.64 -3.09
CA LYS A 94 14.48 -0.89 -3.23
C LYS A 94 14.51 0.41 -2.43
N TYR A 95 15.00 0.36 -1.17
CA TYR A 95 15.10 1.56 -0.35
C TYR A 95 16.05 2.60 -0.92
N VAL A 96 17.19 2.19 -1.44
CA VAL A 96 18.14 3.13 -2.09
C VAL A 96 17.48 3.88 -3.24
N PHE A 97 16.70 3.20 -4.09
CA PHE A 97 15.97 3.87 -5.18
C PHE A 97 14.91 4.84 -4.66
N VAL A 98 14.10 4.43 -3.68
CA VAL A 98 13.07 5.31 -3.08
C VAL A 98 13.72 6.50 -2.39
N ASN A 99 14.79 6.28 -1.64
CA ASN A 99 15.53 7.33 -0.95
C ASN A 99 16.11 8.37 -1.93
N ASP A 100 16.72 7.91 -3.03
CA ASP A 100 17.26 8.80 -4.07
C ASP A 100 16.17 9.70 -4.66
N VAL A 101 14.98 9.17 -4.93
CA VAL A 101 13.85 9.95 -5.43
C VAL A 101 13.39 10.97 -4.39
N LEU A 102 13.27 10.59 -3.12
CA LEU A 102 12.82 11.49 -2.04
C LEU A 102 13.84 12.59 -1.77
N VAL A 103 15.14 12.28 -1.75
CA VAL A 103 16.21 13.28 -1.60
C VAL A 103 16.19 14.29 -2.75
N ARG A 104 16.12 13.82 -3.99
CA ARG A 104 16.02 14.71 -5.16
C ARG A 104 14.77 15.57 -5.16
N LEU A 105 13.66 15.01 -4.67
CA LEU A 105 12.41 15.76 -4.56
C LEU A 105 12.53 16.87 -3.51
N ALA A 106 13.11 16.57 -2.34
CA ALA A 106 13.37 17.55 -1.30
C ALA A 106 14.25 18.69 -1.82
N ASP A 107 15.34 18.37 -2.51
CA ASP A 107 16.22 19.34 -3.16
C ASP A 107 15.47 20.18 -4.20
N ALA A 108 14.64 19.56 -5.03
CA ALA A 108 13.90 20.24 -6.10
C ALA A 108 12.86 21.24 -5.58
N VAL A 109 12.29 21.00 -4.39
CA VAL A 109 11.33 21.90 -3.75
C VAL A 109 11.94 22.76 -2.65
N ASP A 110 13.27 22.78 -2.56
CA ASP A 110 14.07 23.58 -1.59
C ASP A 110 13.62 23.32 -0.12
N THR A 111 13.53 22.04 0.26
CA THR A 111 13.14 21.63 1.62
C THR A 111 14.05 20.54 2.15
N ASP A 112 13.97 20.27 3.48
CA ASP A 112 14.64 19.14 4.10
C ASP A 112 13.73 17.89 4.13
N LEU A 113 14.33 16.72 4.43
CA LEU A 113 13.62 15.43 4.44
C LEU A 113 12.57 15.33 5.55
N TRP A 114 12.75 16.02 6.69
CA TRP A 114 11.76 16.08 7.77
C TRP A 114 10.52 16.86 7.36
N THR A 115 10.75 17.99 6.72
CA THR A 115 9.66 18.83 6.20
C THR A 115 8.93 18.09 5.08
N LEU A 116 9.65 17.40 4.19
CA LEU A 116 9.04 16.59 3.14
C LEU A 116 8.14 15.47 3.70
N ASP A 117 8.62 14.73 4.72
CA ASP A 117 7.81 13.68 5.39
C ASP A 117 6.56 14.28 6.06
N THR A 118 6.67 15.46 6.65
CA THR A 118 5.53 16.19 7.22
C THR A 118 4.54 16.63 6.14
N LEU A 119 5.03 17.10 4.99
CA LEU A 119 4.18 17.51 3.85
C LEU A 119 3.38 16.32 3.30
N TRP A 120 3.97 15.14 3.18
CA TRP A 120 3.24 13.94 2.79
C TRP A 120 2.06 13.67 3.73
N ALA A 121 2.27 13.77 5.04
CA ALA A 121 1.21 13.54 6.03
C ALA A 121 0.07 14.58 5.94
N LEU A 122 0.35 15.79 5.47
CA LEU A 122 -0.66 16.83 5.27
C LEU A 122 -1.40 16.68 3.94
N LEU A 123 -0.71 16.18 2.91
CA LEU A 123 -1.27 16.01 1.57
C LEU A 123 -2.02 14.69 1.39
N ASP A 124 -1.76 13.71 2.24
CA ASP A 124 -2.31 12.35 2.14
C ASP A 124 -3.85 12.31 2.17
N ASP A 125 -4.48 13.29 2.81
CA ASP A 125 -5.94 13.44 2.83
C ASP A 125 -6.53 14.02 1.52
N ASP A 126 -5.69 14.67 0.68
CA ASP A 126 -6.11 15.42 -0.51
C ASP A 126 -5.62 14.83 -1.85
N LEU A 127 -4.69 13.86 -1.83
CA LEU A 127 -4.12 13.29 -3.05
C LEU A 127 -5.03 12.20 -3.66
N GLU A 128 -5.72 12.55 -4.74
CA GLU A 128 -6.28 11.54 -5.65
C GLU A 128 -5.18 11.05 -6.60
N PRO A 129 -5.04 9.72 -6.83
CA PRO A 129 -4.09 9.21 -7.81
C PRO A 129 -4.42 9.79 -9.20
N ALA A 130 -3.43 10.41 -9.83
CA ALA A 130 -3.58 10.95 -11.18
C ALA A 130 -4.01 9.82 -12.14
N PRO A 131 -5.02 10.02 -13.00
CA PRO A 131 -5.42 9.01 -13.97
C PRO A 131 -4.22 8.72 -14.88
N TYR A 132 -3.84 7.45 -14.98
CA TYR A 132 -2.71 6.96 -15.77
C TYR A 132 -2.78 7.52 -17.20
N ARG A 133 -1.93 8.49 -17.51
CA ARG A 133 -1.79 9.06 -18.84
C ARG A 133 -0.71 8.28 -19.59
N ARG A 134 -1.14 7.27 -20.33
CA ARG A 134 -0.25 6.58 -21.28
C ARG A 134 0.34 7.64 -22.22
N MET A 135 1.66 7.88 -22.16
CA MET A 135 2.38 8.63 -23.17
C MET A 135 2.47 7.79 -24.44
N THR A 136 1.38 7.73 -25.21
CA THR A 136 1.46 7.38 -26.62
C THR A 136 1.80 8.68 -27.34
N GLY A 137 3.03 8.76 -27.85
CA GLY A 137 3.38 9.81 -28.78
C GLY A 137 2.54 9.67 -30.05
N ASP A 138 1.59 10.57 -30.22
CA ASP A 138 1.11 11.03 -31.51
C ASP A 138 0.32 12.32 -31.27
N GLY A 139 0.73 13.37 -31.96
CA GLY A 139 0.16 14.70 -31.86
C GLY A 139 -1.22 14.79 -32.50
N ALA A 140 -2.20 15.21 -31.73
CA ALA A 140 -3.41 15.84 -32.26
C ALA A 140 -3.93 16.88 -31.26
N SER A 141 -4.11 18.10 -31.74
CA SER A 141 -4.62 19.26 -31.03
C SER A 141 -6.07 19.08 -30.54
N PRO A 142 -6.45 19.74 -29.42
CA PRO A 142 -7.78 19.62 -28.85
C PRO A 142 -8.82 20.46 -29.60
N GLY A 143 -9.91 19.81 -29.98
CA GLY A 143 -11.13 20.49 -30.44
C GLY A 143 -11.89 21.06 -29.25
N VAL A 144 -12.27 22.33 -29.39
CA VAL A 144 -13.13 23.09 -28.48
C VAL A 144 -14.55 22.53 -28.55
N GLY A 145 -15.07 22.01 -27.46
CA GLY A 145 -16.49 21.67 -27.28
C GLY A 145 -17.07 22.41 -26.09
N GLU A 146 -18.21 23.10 -26.34
CA GLU A 146 -18.91 24.01 -25.45
C GLU A 146 -19.42 23.40 -24.12
N PRO A 147 -19.72 24.23 -23.10
CA PRO A 147 -20.03 23.78 -21.74
C PRO A 147 -21.51 23.43 -21.58
N ALA A 148 -21.77 22.25 -21.08
CA ALA A 148 -23.10 21.91 -20.55
C ALA A 148 -23.17 22.34 -19.07
N THR A 149 -23.95 23.38 -18.83
CA THR A 149 -24.41 23.83 -17.52
C THR A 149 -25.37 22.81 -16.93
N ASP A 150 -25.00 22.21 -15.82
CA ASP A 150 -25.98 21.95 -14.75
C ASP A 150 -25.28 21.91 -13.38
N ILE A 151 -25.49 22.98 -12.62
CA ILE A 151 -24.99 23.17 -11.26
C ILE A 151 -26.04 22.61 -10.31
N THR A 152 -25.83 21.44 -9.77
CA THR A 152 -26.47 21.03 -8.52
C THR A 152 -25.41 20.86 -7.44
N THR A 153 -25.26 21.94 -6.70
CA THR A 153 -24.58 21.99 -5.41
C THR A 153 -25.07 20.89 -4.48
N ARG A 154 -24.26 19.83 -4.28
CA ARG A 154 -24.37 18.97 -3.10
C ARG A 154 -23.04 18.29 -2.77
N THR A 155 -22.43 18.81 -1.71
CA THR A 155 -21.59 18.10 -0.75
C THR A 155 -20.17 17.72 -1.18
N GLU A 156 -19.27 18.70 -1.20
CA GLU A 156 -17.81 18.48 -1.30
C GLU A 156 -17.21 17.79 -0.04
N SER A 157 -17.96 17.69 1.07
CA SER A 157 -17.49 16.99 2.28
C SER A 157 -17.57 15.46 2.21
N SER A 158 -18.17 14.88 1.18
CA SER A 158 -18.30 13.42 1.06
C SER A 158 -17.08 12.73 0.43
N GLY A 159 -16.24 13.46 -0.29
CA GLY A 159 -15.05 12.92 -1.00
C GLY A 159 -13.93 12.54 -0.04
N VAL A 160 -13.53 13.49 0.81
CA VAL A 160 -12.42 13.33 1.77
C VAL A 160 -12.72 12.26 2.83
N ALA A 161 -13.94 12.28 3.42
CA ALA A 161 -14.38 11.22 4.32
C ALA A 161 -14.47 9.85 3.64
N ARG A 162 -14.68 9.86 2.35
CA ARG A 162 -14.75 8.65 1.54
C ARG A 162 -13.39 7.99 1.32
N PHE A 163 -12.39 8.70 0.94
CA PHE A 163 -11.03 8.18 0.69
C PHE A 163 -10.40 7.64 1.99
N GLY A 164 -10.52 8.35 3.09
CA GLY A 164 -10.03 7.90 4.40
C GLY A 164 -10.58 6.52 4.82
N LEU A 165 -11.85 6.21 4.53
CA LEU A 165 -12.46 4.93 4.92
C LEU A 165 -11.94 3.72 4.11
N GLU A 166 -11.61 3.86 2.82
CA GLU A 166 -11.04 2.78 2.00
C GLU A 166 -9.64 2.43 2.48
N ARG A 167 -8.83 3.43 2.73
CA ARG A 167 -7.49 3.27 3.31
C ARG A 167 -7.54 2.66 4.70
N TYR A 168 -8.45 3.12 5.57
CA TYR A 168 -8.61 2.51 6.90
C TYR A 168 -9.06 1.06 6.83
N LEU A 169 -9.91 0.68 5.88
CA LEU A 169 -10.26 -0.71 5.64
C LEU A 169 -9.05 -1.52 5.18
N GLN A 170 -8.28 -0.98 4.26
CA GLN A 170 -7.07 -1.62 3.73
C GLN A 170 -6.04 -1.84 4.85
N GLU A 171 -5.75 -0.81 5.63
CA GLU A 171 -4.86 -0.89 6.80
C GLU A 171 -5.41 -1.85 7.86
N PHE A 172 -6.70 -1.80 8.15
CA PHE A 172 -7.34 -2.72 9.09
C PHE A 172 -7.22 -4.18 8.64
N LEU A 173 -7.49 -4.47 7.37
CA LEU A 173 -7.36 -5.82 6.83
C LEU A 173 -5.91 -6.28 6.85
N ARG A 174 -4.96 -5.43 6.47
CA ARG A 174 -3.54 -5.72 6.57
C ARG A 174 -3.14 -6.11 8.01
N ASP A 175 -3.50 -5.27 8.97
CA ASP A 175 -3.09 -5.43 10.37
C ASP A 175 -3.80 -6.58 11.08
N ASN A 176 -5.00 -6.94 10.63
CA ASN A 176 -5.83 -7.99 11.24
C ASN A 176 -6.05 -9.19 10.31
N TRP A 177 -5.27 -9.34 9.25
CA TRP A 177 -5.46 -10.37 8.23
C TRP A 177 -5.63 -11.77 8.79
N ALA A 178 -4.75 -12.17 9.71
CA ALA A 178 -4.76 -13.49 10.32
C ALA A 178 -6.02 -13.78 11.16
N GLN A 179 -6.74 -12.74 11.62
CA GLN A 179 -7.98 -12.86 12.38
C GLN A 179 -9.22 -12.87 11.49
N THR A 180 -9.07 -12.55 10.20
CA THR A 180 -10.17 -12.61 9.23
C THR A 180 -10.46 -14.04 8.79
N GLU A 181 -11.67 -14.28 8.29
CA GLU A 181 -12.03 -15.57 7.66
C GLU A 181 -11.07 -15.91 6.50
N ILE A 182 -10.66 -14.91 5.72
CA ILE A 182 -9.75 -15.05 4.60
C ILE A 182 -8.36 -15.47 5.10
N GLY A 183 -7.91 -14.87 6.17
CA GLY A 183 -6.61 -15.15 6.78
C GLY A 183 -6.43 -16.54 7.35
N HIS A 184 -7.50 -17.34 7.45
CA HIS A 184 -7.39 -18.77 7.84
C HIS A 184 -6.69 -19.60 6.76
N GLU A 185 -6.94 -19.32 5.49
CA GLU A 185 -6.39 -20.06 4.35
C GLU A 185 -5.26 -19.30 3.64
N TRP A 186 -5.29 -17.97 3.67
CA TRP A 186 -4.39 -17.11 2.93
C TRP A 186 -3.45 -16.33 3.86
N THR A 187 -2.21 -16.11 3.43
CA THR A 187 -1.24 -15.23 4.08
C THR A 187 -0.98 -14.06 3.13
N LEU A 188 -0.94 -12.83 3.65
CA LEU A 188 -0.50 -11.68 2.84
C LEU A 188 0.90 -11.99 2.29
N TYR A 189 1.12 -11.62 1.04
CA TYR A 189 2.39 -11.84 0.39
C TYR A 189 3.49 -11.03 1.08
N GLU A 190 4.58 -11.70 1.38
CA GLU A 190 5.75 -11.12 2.01
C GLU A 190 6.96 -11.36 1.11
N GLU A 191 7.83 -10.38 0.96
CA GLU A 191 9.14 -10.54 0.36
C GLU A 191 10.20 -10.52 1.45
N GLU A 192 11.39 -11.04 1.13
CA GLU A 192 12.49 -11.03 2.07
C GLU A 192 12.82 -9.60 2.52
N GLY A 193 12.63 -9.31 3.82
CA GLY A 193 12.83 -7.99 4.39
C GLY A 193 11.68 -7.00 4.19
N ASP A 194 10.61 -7.38 3.51
CA ASP A 194 9.40 -6.57 3.39
C ASP A 194 8.14 -7.39 3.74
N PRO A 195 7.73 -7.41 5.01
CA PRO A 195 6.52 -8.09 5.45
C PRO A 195 5.23 -7.44 4.92
N ASP A 196 5.34 -6.25 4.34
CA ASP A 196 4.22 -5.50 3.75
C ASP A 196 4.19 -5.56 2.22
N ALA A 197 5.03 -6.38 1.59
CA ALA A 197 5.14 -6.45 0.14
C ALA A 197 3.79 -6.67 -0.56
N GLY A 198 2.89 -7.45 0.04
CA GLY A 198 1.54 -7.69 -0.49
C GLY A 198 0.55 -6.54 -0.29
N PHE A 199 0.95 -5.43 0.36
CA PHE A 199 0.12 -4.25 0.54
C PHE A 199 0.42 -3.24 -0.56
N GLU A 200 -0.59 -2.82 -1.32
CA GLU A 200 -0.44 -1.98 -2.53
C GLU A 200 0.62 -2.56 -3.50
N TYR A 201 0.52 -3.86 -3.76
CA TYR A 201 1.51 -4.58 -4.55
C TYR A 201 1.58 -4.03 -5.99
N PRO A 202 2.75 -3.55 -6.44
CA PRO A 202 2.92 -2.99 -7.77
C PRO A 202 2.94 -4.08 -8.84
N VAL A 203 2.20 -3.86 -9.91
CA VAL A 203 2.23 -4.66 -11.15
C VAL A 203 2.31 -3.73 -12.36
N SER A 204 2.70 -4.24 -13.51
CA SER A 204 2.85 -3.45 -14.75
C SER A 204 1.61 -2.64 -15.17
N VAL A 205 0.44 -2.98 -14.63
CA VAL A 205 -0.85 -2.38 -14.98
C VAL A 205 -1.52 -1.63 -13.83
N GLY A 206 -0.82 -1.36 -12.74
CA GLY A 206 -1.32 -0.63 -11.58
C GLY A 206 -0.87 -1.21 -10.25
N TYR A 207 -1.69 -1.03 -9.22
CA TYR A 207 -1.43 -1.51 -7.87
C TYR A 207 -2.59 -2.37 -7.40
N ILE A 208 -2.26 -3.50 -6.78
CA ILE A 208 -3.21 -4.42 -6.17
C ILE A 208 -3.36 -4.00 -4.70
N ASP A 209 -4.58 -3.78 -4.21
CA ASP A 209 -4.79 -3.33 -2.84
C ASP A 209 -4.16 -4.29 -1.81
N LEU A 210 -4.44 -5.60 -1.94
CA LEU A 210 -3.79 -6.64 -1.15
C LEU A 210 -3.51 -7.85 -2.04
N LEU A 211 -2.29 -8.38 -1.96
CA LEU A 211 -1.88 -9.62 -2.59
C LEU A 211 -1.63 -10.67 -1.51
N ALA A 212 -2.16 -11.87 -1.69
CA ALA A 212 -1.97 -12.96 -0.75
C ALA A 212 -1.61 -14.25 -1.48
N HIS A 213 -0.95 -15.16 -0.76
CA HIS A 213 -0.63 -16.51 -1.22
C HIS A 213 -1.32 -17.53 -0.30
N HIS A 214 -1.80 -18.63 -0.86
CA HIS A 214 -2.42 -19.69 -0.08
C HIS A 214 -1.38 -20.42 0.78
N LYS A 215 -1.73 -20.79 2.01
CA LYS A 215 -0.78 -21.32 3.00
C LYS A 215 -0.17 -22.67 2.63
N THR A 216 -0.87 -23.47 1.82
CA THR A 216 -0.50 -24.88 1.53
C THR A 216 -0.59 -25.24 0.05
N GLU A 217 -1.12 -24.39 -0.80
CA GLU A 217 -1.32 -24.65 -2.22
C GLU A 217 -0.67 -23.54 -3.06
N ASP A 218 -0.30 -23.83 -4.29
CA ASP A 218 0.31 -22.86 -5.22
C ASP A 218 -0.78 -21.99 -5.86
N ARG A 219 -1.35 -21.11 -5.01
CA ARG A 219 -2.48 -20.24 -5.38
C ARG A 219 -2.22 -18.81 -4.90
N TRP A 220 -2.56 -17.87 -5.75
CA TRP A 220 -2.48 -16.44 -5.51
C TRP A 220 -3.87 -15.83 -5.38
N LEU A 221 -4.03 -14.87 -4.47
CA LEU A 221 -5.26 -14.11 -4.28
C LEU A 221 -5.00 -12.62 -4.50
N VAL A 222 -5.64 -12.08 -5.52
CA VAL A 222 -5.69 -10.65 -5.81
C VAL A 222 -6.92 -10.07 -5.12
N VAL A 223 -6.74 -9.18 -4.15
CA VAL A 223 -7.84 -8.54 -3.42
C VAL A 223 -7.98 -7.09 -3.86
N GLU A 224 -9.19 -6.71 -4.21
CA GLU A 224 -9.58 -5.34 -4.54
C GLU A 224 -10.61 -4.84 -3.55
N LEU A 225 -10.37 -3.69 -2.96
CA LEU A 225 -11.23 -3.07 -1.95
C LEU A 225 -12.08 -1.97 -2.58
N LYS A 226 -13.36 -1.94 -2.24
CA LYS A 226 -14.27 -0.89 -2.70
C LYS A 226 -15.15 -0.42 -1.55
N ARG A 227 -15.10 0.85 -1.29
CA ARG A 227 -15.79 1.46 -0.17
C ARG A 227 -17.26 1.75 -0.40
N GLY A 228 -17.63 2.10 -1.61
CA GLY A 228 -18.99 2.50 -1.96
C GLY A 228 -19.71 1.40 -2.72
N GLN A 229 -20.87 1.78 -3.25
CA GLN A 229 -21.57 0.94 -4.21
C GLN A 229 -20.72 0.88 -5.50
N THR A 230 -20.23 -0.31 -5.82
CA THR A 230 -19.35 -0.51 -6.97
C THR A 230 -20.05 -1.27 -8.10
N GLY A 231 -19.55 -1.13 -9.32
CA GLY A 231 -20.10 -1.70 -10.54
C GLY A 231 -19.21 -2.77 -11.18
N ASP A 232 -19.64 -3.25 -12.32
CA ASP A 232 -19.01 -4.29 -13.14
C ASP A 232 -17.58 -3.95 -13.60
N GLN A 233 -17.21 -2.68 -13.66
CA GLN A 233 -15.85 -2.24 -13.97
C GLN A 233 -14.79 -2.81 -13.02
N THR A 234 -15.16 -3.07 -11.75
CA THR A 234 -14.25 -3.65 -10.76
C THR A 234 -13.85 -5.09 -11.12
N VAL A 235 -14.75 -5.86 -11.72
CA VAL A 235 -14.43 -7.23 -12.23
C VAL A 235 -13.33 -7.14 -13.30
N GLY A 236 -13.45 -6.18 -14.23
CA GLY A 236 -12.42 -5.94 -15.24
C GLY A 236 -11.06 -5.51 -14.66
N GLN A 237 -11.07 -4.73 -13.56
CA GLN A 237 -9.87 -4.33 -12.84
C GLN A 237 -9.19 -5.55 -12.20
N VAL A 238 -9.93 -6.37 -11.46
CA VAL A 238 -9.41 -7.59 -10.83
C VAL A 238 -8.86 -8.57 -11.86
N LEU A 239 -9.60 -8.81 -12.96
CA LEU A 239 -9.11 -9.68 -14.04
C LEU A 239 -7.79 -9.20 -14.65
N ARG A 240 -7.63 -7.89 -14.81
CA ARG A 240 -6.37 -7.29 -15.30
C ARG A 240 -5.23 -7.54 -14.33
N TYR A 241 -5.45 -7.38 -13.03
CA TYR A 241 -4.44 -7.66 -12.01
C TYR A 241 -4.11 -9.16 -11.90
N MET A 242 -5.12 -10.03 -11.95
CA MET A 242 -4.90 -11.48 -12.00
C MET A 242 -4.04 -11.87 -13.21
N GLY A 243 -4.28 -11.23 -14.37
CA GLY A 243 -3.46 -11.43 -15.57
C GLY A 243 -2.01 -10.97 -15.39
N ALA A 244 -1.79 -9.87 -14.66
CA ALA A 244 -0.45 -9.38 -14.33
C ALA A 244 0.27 -10.35 -13.39
N ILE A 245 -0.37 -10.81 -12.32
CA ILE A 245 0.23 -11.80 -11.39
C ILE A 245 0.62 -13.09 -12.11
N ARG A 246 -0.22 -13.62 -13.01
CA ARG A 246 0.13 -14.82 -13.82
C ARG A 246 1.39 -14.64 -14.67
N ARG A 247 1.69 -13.43 -15.10
CA ARG A 247 2.86 -13.14 -15.95
C ARG A 247 4.10 -12.75 -15.18
N GLU A 248 3.93 -12.08 -14.06
CA GLU A 248 5.00 -11.36 -13.39
C GLU A 248 5.51 -12.10 -12.14
N LEU A 249 4.64 -12.88 -11.48
CA LEU A 249 4.94 -13.46 -10.18
C LEU A 249 4.66 -14.98 -10.10
N ALA A 250 3.51 -15.43 -10.60
CA ALA A 250 3.10 -16.83 -10.52
C ALA A 250 4.02 -17.76 -11.33
N GLU A 251 4.23 -18.98 -10.82
CA GLU A 251 4.98 -20.03 -11.51
C GLU A 251 4.06 -20.89 -12.41
N ASP A 252 4.68 -21.74 -13.23
CA ASP A 252 3.92 -22.65 -14.09
C ASP A 252 3.13 -23.66 -13.24
N GLY A 253 1.81 -23.60 -13.34
CA GLY A 253 0.91 -24.45 -12.58
C GLY A 253 0.17 -23.72 -11.46
N ASP A 254 0.61 -22.54 -11.05
CA ASP A 254 -0.07 -21.74 -10.06
C ASP A 254 -1.44 -21.26 -10.56
N THR A 255 -2.38 -21.20 -9.65
CA THR A 255 -3.68 -20.58 -9.92
C THR A 255 -3.75 -19.18 -9.34
N VAL A 256 -4.48 -18.28 -10.01
CA VAL A 256 -4.68 -16.91 -9.55
C VAL A 256 -6.17 -16.64 -9.45
N GLU A 257 -6.60 -16.28 -8.26
CA GLU A 257 -7.98 -15.96 -7.90
C GLU A 257 -8.13 -14.47 -7.59
N GLY A 258 -9.35 -13.97 -7.69
CA GLY A 258 -9.71 -12.60 -7.37
C GLY A 258 -10.71 -12.55 -6.22
N LEU A 259 -10.60 -11.53 -5.37
CA LEU A 259 -11.57 -11.23 -4.34
C LEU A 259 -11.90 -9.74 -4.37
N ILE A 260 -13.17 -9.43 -4.51
CA ILE A 260 -13.68 -8.06 -4.36
C ILE A 260 -14.30 -7.95 -2.98
N ILE A 261 -13.83 -6.99 -2.18
CA ILE A 261 -14.41 -6.66 -0.87
C ILE A 261 -15.02 -5.26 -0.97
N ALA A 262 -16.34 -5.15 -0.84
CA ALA A 262 -17.06 -3.90 -1.03
C ALA A 262 -18.03 -3.62 0.13
N HIS A 263 -18.28 -2.34 0.44
CA HIS A 263 -19.35 -1.95 1.39
C HIS A 263 -20.74 -2.23 0.80
N GLY A 264 -20.90 -2.16 -0.52
CA GLY A 264 -22.15 -2.44 -1.20
C GLY A 264 -21.92 -2.84 -2.64
N SER A 265 -22.86 -3.58 -3.19
CA SER A 265 -22.84 -4.04 -4.59
C SER A 265 -24.13 -3.67 -5.29
N ASN A 266 -24.06 -3.38 -6.59
CA ASN A 266 -25.22 -3.30 -7.46
C ASN A 266 -25.40 -4.62 -8.24
N ASP A 267 -26.55 -4.76 -8.91
CA ASP A 267 -26.85 -5.98 -9.67
C ASP A 267 -25.84 -6.22 -10.81
N LYS A 268 -25.30 -5.16 -11.43
CA LYS A 268 -24.30 -5.30 -12.50
C LYS A 268 -23.02 -5.97 -11.99
N LEU A 269 -22.52 -5.55 -10.82
CA LEU A 269 -21.36 -6.19 -10.20
C LEU A 269 -21.65 -7.67 -9.87
N ARG A 270 -22.83 -7.94 -9.29
CA ARG A 270 -23.21 -9.29 -8.88
C ARG A 270 -23.33 -10.23 -10.07
N TYR A 271 -23.97 -9.78 -11.15
CA TYR A 271 -24.05 -10.57 -12.38
C TYR A 271 -22.66 -10.78 -13.02
N ALA A 272 -21.84 -9.72 -13.10
CA ALA A 272 -20.51 -9.84 -13.69
C ALA A 272 -19.60 -10.77 -12.89
N ALA A 273 -19.60 -10.69 -11.56
CA ALA A 273 -18.81 -11.57 -10.70
C ALA A 273 -19.30 -13.04 -10.80
N ALA A 274 -20.61 -13.28 -10.88
CA ALA A 274 -21.17 -14.63 -10.97
C ALA A 274 -20.74 -15.37 -12.25
N GLU A 275 -20.43 -14.65 -13.33
CA GLU A 275 -19.95 -15.23 -14.60
C GLU A 275 -18.45 -15.55 -14.61
N VAL A 276 -17.70 -15.16 -13.52
CA VAL A 276 -16.26 -15.39 -13.41
C VAL A 276 -15.97 -16.27 -12.20
N PRO A 277 -15.94 -17.60 -12.32
CA PRO A 277 -15.78 -18.53 -11.20
C PRO A 277 -14.50 -18.33 -10.36
N SER A 278 -13.48 -17.65 -10.91
CA SER A 278 -12.25 -17.34 -10.24
C SER A 278 -12.28 -16.01 -9.47
N ILE A 279 -13.42 -15.32 -9.41
CA ILE A 279 -13.59 -14.08 -8.63
C ILE A 279 -14.71 -14.28 -7.62
N ASP A 280 -14.39 -14.06 -6.36
CA ASP A 280 -15.37 -14.01 -5.26
C ASP A 280 -15.71 -12.55 -4.90
N LEU A 281 -16.91 -12.35 -4.35
CA LEU A 281 -17.41 -11.05 -3.89
C LEU A 281 -17.86 -11.16 -2.44
N LYS A 282 -17.19 -10.41 -1.56
CA LYS A 282 -17.58 -10.27 -0.16
C LYS A 282 -18.05 -8.84 0.13
N LEU A 283 -19.02 -8.73 1.02
CA LEU A 283 -19.46 -7.43 1.53
C LEU A 283 -19.01 -7.27 2.98
N TYR A 284 -18.67 -6.03 3.36
CA TYR A 284 -18.35 -5.70 4.74
C TYR A 284 -19.30 -4.65 5.28
N ASP A 285 -19.54 -4.70 6.60
CA ASP A 285 -20.29 -3.71 7.36
C ASP A 285 -19.42 -3.15 8.49
N VAL A 286 -19.64 -1.89 8.86
CA VAL A 286 -18.97 -1.22 9.99
C VAL A 286 -20.00 -0.88 11.05
N GLU A 287 -19.80 -1.38 12.26
CA GLU A 287 -20.68 -1.13 13.40
C GLU A 287 -19.97 -0.31 14.47
N PHE A 288 -20.59 0.78 14.93
CA PHE A 288 -20.10 1.63 16.00
C PHE A 288 -20.94 1.47 17.26
N ASN A 289 -20.29 1.03 18.35
CA ASN A 289 -20.93 0.87 19.65
C ASN A 289 -20.48 1.98 20.61
N LEU A 290 -21.41 2.86 21.01
CA LEU A 290 -21.16 3.89 22.01
C LEU A 290 -21.63 3.41 23.39
N ARG A 291 -20.78 3.61 24.40
CA ARG A 291 -21.11 3.32 25.81
C ARG A 291 -21.09 4.61 26.62
N SER A 292 -22.07 4.78 27.50
CA SER A 292 -22.03 5.87 28.48
C SER A 292 -20.88 5.63 29.47
N ALA A 293 -20.02 6.62 29.66
CA ALA A 293 -19.05 6.63 30.74
C ALA A 293 -19.65 7.27 31.98
N THR A 294 -19.52 6.62 33.13
CA THR A 294 -19.90 7.23 34.40
C THR A 294 -18.85 8.29 34.75
N PRO A 295 -19.21 9.56 35.00
CA PRO A 295 -18.26 10.55 35.46
C PRO A 295 -17.61 10.12 36.78
N ILE A 296 -16.30 10.31 36.88
CA ILE A 296 -15.60 10.14 38.16
C ILE A 296 -15.92 11.36 38.99
N ALA A 297 -16.51 11.13 40.21
CA ALA A 297 -16.86 12.17 41.14
C ALA A 297 -15.63 12.76 41.85
#